data_33b82746c85db845a3e9d7ea4ad3f045
#
_entry.id   33b82746c85db845a3e9d7ea4ad3f045
#
_cell.length_a   1.000
_cell.length_b   1.000
_cell.length_c   1.000
_cell.angle_alpha   90.00
_cell.angle_beta   90.00
_cell.angle_gamma   90.00
#
_symmetry.space_group_name_H-M   'P 1'
#
loop_
_entity.id
_entity.type
_entity.pdbx_description
1 polymer ?
#
loop_
_entity_poly.entity_id
_entity_poly.type
_entity_poly.pdbx_seq_one_letter_code
_entity_poly.pdbx_strand_id
1 'polypeptide(L)'
;METTTPSSNPLVILNPAANRGNMARIREAVRSRVERESSEYVETTRQGEAKECARRAADEGRPVVIVGGDGSVHEVVNGILSSGKRVPLGIIPAGSGNDYAWNTLKLPRDLATAIERAFTGQLVNVDAGIVNGKYFANAFSVGLDADIAVAAAQLKKVPLMSGSRLYYSATLKQLLFGYARSPWLSLHLDDDKQADEQETRRYIVLAVTIGPTYGAGFRICPTADHLDGLFDICTINYMPLLRALKLLPVVRKGEHATIPEATFYRARSVHIEARQPGNIQIDGETGSATCYDASILPGALSVRV
;
A
#
# COMPACT_ATOMS: atom_id res chain seq x y z
N MET A 1 9.89 -38.94 4.53
CA MET A 1 9.54 -37.54 4.29
C MET A 1 8.52 -37.56 3.17
N GLU A 2 7.26 -37.52 3.52
CA GLU A 2 6.17 -37.41 2.54
C GLU A 2 6.24 -36.05 1.88
N THR A 3 6.56 -36.01 0.59
CA THR A 3 6.40 -34.85 -0.25
C THR A 3 4.90 -34.66 -0.49
N THR A 4 4.24 -33.97 0.43
CA THR A 4 2.88 -33.48 0.17
C THR A 4 2.94 -32.55 -1.04
N THR A 5 2.41 -33.02 -2.15
CA THR A 5 2.17 -32.18 -3.34
C THR A 5 1.32 -30.99 -2.86
N PRO A 6 1.75 -29.74 -3.05
CA PRO A 6 0.98 -28.60 -2.58
C PRO A 6 -0.41 -28.66 -3.22
N SER A 7 -1.44 -28.47 -2.40
CA SER A 7 -2.83 -28.40 -2.86
C SER A 7 -2.92 -27.33 -3.96
N SER A 8 -3.27 -27.72 -5.17
CA SER A 8 -3.34 -26.81 -6.33
C SER A 8 -4.47 -25.77 -6.20
N ASN A 9 -5.41 -26.01 -5.29
CA ASN A 9 -6.62 -25.20 -5.15
C ASN A 9 -6.39 -23.98 -4.26
N PRO A 10 -6.63 -22.76 -4.76
CA PRO A 10 -6.39 -21.55 -4.00
C PRO A 10 -7.37 -21.41 -2.82
N LEU A 11 -6.90 -20.71 -1.76
CA LEU A 11 -7.79 -20.13 -0.77
C LEU A 11 -8.28 -18.77 -1.28
N VAL A 12 -9.58 -18.63 -1.45
CA VAL A 12 -10.21 -17.37 -1.85
C VAL A 12 -10.73 -16.65 -0.60
N ILE A 13 -10.21 -15.46 -0.35
CA ILE A 13 -10.55 -14.62 0.80
C ILE A 13 -11.34 -13.42 0.28
N LEU A 14 -12.58 -13.24 0.73
CA LEU A 14 -13.42 -12.09 0.39
C LEU A 14 -13.64 -11.19 1.61
N ASN A 15 -13.38 -9.90 1.45
CA ASN A 15 -13.75 -8.90 2.44
C ASN A 15 -15.15 -8.33 2.13
N PRO A 16 -16.19 -8.72 2.89
CA PRO A 16 -17.57 -8.26 2.63
C PRO A 16 -17.75 -6.76 2.91
N ALA A 17 -16.89 -6.13 3.69
CA ALA A 17 -16.93 -4.69 3.97
C ALA A 17 -16.30 -3.84 2.85
N ALA A 18 -15.61 -4.45 1.88
CA ALA A 18 -15.10 -3.75 0.71
C ALA A 18 -16.24 -3.08 -0.06
N ASN A 19 -15.91 -2.08 -0.90
CA ASN A 19 -16.91 -1.33 -1.68
C ASN A 19 -18.12 -0.86 -0.85
N ARG A 20 -17.91 -0.53 0.44
CA ARG A 20 -18.96 -0.15 1.39
C ARG A 20 -20.07 -1.22 1.58
N GLY A 21 -19.70 -2.49 1.47
CA GLY A 21 -20.63 -3.61 1.56
C GLY A 21 -21.42 -3.89 0.28
N ASN A 22 -21.22 -3.12 -0.80
CA ASN A 22 -21.87 -3.38 -2.09
C ASN A 22 -21.12 -4.46 -2.88
N MET A 23 -21.13 -5.67 -2.34
CA MET A 23 -20.34 -6.80 -2.85
C MET A 23 -21.19 -7.89 -3.54
N ALA A 24 -22.53 -7.73 -3.62
CA ALA A 24 -23.43 -8.79 -4.07
C ALA A 24 -23.03 -9.38 -5.45
N ARG A 25 -22.86 -8.51 -6.46
CA ARG A 25 -22.46 -8.92 -7.81
C ARG A 25 -21.06 -9.57 -7.85
N ILE A 26 -20.12 -9.00 -7.10
CA ILE A 26 -18.74 -9.51 -7.06
C ILE A 26 -18.72 -10.87 -6.37
N ARG A 27 -19.45 -11.00 -5.24
CA ARG A 27 -19.58 -12.24 -4.47
C ARG A 27 -20.17 -13.37 -5.32
N GLU A 28 -21.22 -13.10 -6.07
CA GLU A 28 -21.87 -14.08 -6.95
C GLU A 28 -20.90 -14.57 -8.03
N ALA A 29 -20.24 -13.63 -8.73
CA ALA A 29 -19.28 -13.98 -9.78
C ALA A 29 -18.08 -14.78 -9.25
N VAL A 30 -17.57 -14.41 -8.07
CA VAL A 30 -16.45 -15.11 -7.41
C VAL A 30 -16.88 -16.50 -6.95
N ARG A 31 -18.06 -16.66 -6.33
CA ARG A 31 -18.57 -17.97 -5.89
C ARG A 31 -18.72 -18.95 -7.07
N SER A 32 -19.25 -18.50 -8.20
CA SER A 32 -19.32 -19.32 -9.40
C SER A 32 -17.95 -19.80 -9.89
N ARG A 33 -16.90 -19.01 -9.70
CA ARG A 33 -15.53 -19.43 -10.04
C ARG A 33 -14.99 -20.40 -9.00
N VAL A 34 -15.20 -20.14 -7.72
CA VAL A 34 -14.79 -21.00 -6.59
C VAL A 34 -15.34 -22.41 -6.75
N GLU A 35 -16.65 -22.53 -7.06
CA GLU A 35 -17.31 -23.83 -7.28
C GLU A 35 -16.69 -24.60 -8.44
N ARG A 36 -16.41 -23.93 -9.57
CA ARG A 36 -15.78 -24.56 -10.75
C ARG A 36 -14.37 -25.07 -10.47
N GLU A 37 -13.60 -24.35 -9.64
CA GLU A 37 -12.21 -24.70 -9.31
C GLU A 37 -12.12 -25.57 -8.06
N SER A 38 -13.24 -25.89 -7.40
CA SER A 38 -13.27 -26.59 -6.09
C SER A 38 -12.36 -25.93 -5.06
N SER A 39 -12.30 -24.58 -5.07
CA SER A 39 -11.46 -23.78 -4.19
C SER A 39 -12.11 -23.61 -2.82
N GLU A 40 -11.28 -23.42 -1.78
CA GLU A 40 -11.78 -23.01 -0.47
C GLU A 40 -12.15 -21.53 -0.48
N TYR A 41 -13.26 -21.17 0.17
CA TYR A 41 -13.77 -19.81 0.20
C TYR A 41 -14.08 -19.35 1.62
N VAL A 42 -13.56 -18.18 1.98
CA VAL A 42 -13.75 -17.56 3.30
C VAL A 42 -14.18 -16.10 3.12
N GLU A 43 -15.22 -15.68 3.85
CA GLU A 43 -15.57 -14.27 4.02
C GLU A 43 -15.07 -13.78 5.37
N THR A 44 -14.29 -12.72 5.38
CA THR A 44 -13.74 -12.17 6.62
C THR A 44 -14.80 -11.47 7.46
N THR A 45 -14.74 -11.62 8.77
CA THR A 45 -15.69 -11.04 9.74
C THR A 45 -15.07 -9.89 10.54
N ARG A 46 -13.73 -9.81 10.58
CA ARG A 46 -12.97 -8.80 11.35
C ARG A 46 -11.68 -8.39 10.63
N GLN A 47 -11.16 -7.25 11.02
CA GLN A 47 -9.84 -6.80 10.60
C GLN A 47 -8.75 -7.77 11.10
N GLY A 48 -7.73 -8.00 10.26
CA GLY A 48 -6.63 -8.93 10.53
C GLY A 48 -6.93 -10.39 10.16
N GLU A 49 -8.19 -10.77 9.93
CA GLU A 49 -8.55 -12.15 9.60
C GLU A 49 -8.01 -12.57 8.22
N ALA A 50 -7.99 -11.66 7.24
CA ALA A 50 -7.40 -11.94 5.93
C ALA A 50 -5.90 -12.26 6.04
N LYS A 51 -5.17 -11.59 6.94
CA LYS A 51 -3.77 -11.88 7.24
C LYS A 51 -3.59 -13.29 7.81
N GLU A 52 -4.42 -13.68 8.78
CA GLU A 52 -4.36 -15.00 9.41
C GLU A 52 -4.65 -16.12 8.40
N CYS A 53 -5.71 -15.95 7.60
CA CYS A 53 -6.08 -16.88 6.54
C CYS A 53 -4.99 -17.01 5.48
N ALA A 54 -4.43 -15.89 5.01
CA ALA A 54 -3.38 -15.88 4.01
C ALA A 54 -2.09 -16.53 4.52
N ARG A 55 -1.70 -16.29 5.79
CA ARG A 55 -0.56 -16.93 6.40
C ARG A 55 -0.74 -18.45 6.47
N ARG A 56 -1.89 -18.93 6.95
CA ARG A 56 -2.20 -20.37 7.00
C ARG A 56 -2.09 -21.00 5.61
N ALA A 57 -2.73 -20.39 4.60
CA ALA A 57 -2.65 -20.91 3.24
C ALA A 57 -1.21 -20.94 2.70
N ALA A 58 -0.43 -19.91 2.99
CA ALA A 58 0.98 -19.84 2.59
C ALA A 58 1.83 -20.90 3.31
N ASP A 59 1.61 -21.14 4.62
CA ASP A 59 2.28 -22.22 5.38
C ASP A 59 1.98 -23.60 4.76
N GLU A 60 0.77 -23.80 4.22
CA GLU A 60 0.33 -25.00 3.49
C GLU A 60 0.82 -25.03 2.02
N GLY A 61 1.52 -24.00 1.54
CA GLY A 61 1.98 -23.88 0.15
C GLY A 61 0.85 -23.63 -0.86
N ARG A 62 -0.30 -23.15 -0.43
CA ARG A 62 -1.49 -22.92 -1.26
C ARG A 62 -1.50 -21.52 -1.86
N PRO A 63 -1.93 -21.35 -3.13
CA PRO A 63 -2.21 -20.04 -3.69
C PRO A 63 -3.30 -19.31 -2.91
N VAL A 64 -3.22 -17.99 -2.90
CA VAL A 64 -4.20 -17.10 -2.25
C VAL A 64 -4.84 -16.19 -3.30
N VAL A 65 -6.15 -16.05 -3.26
CA VAL A 65 -6.88 -15.04 -4.03
C VAL A 65 -7.60 -14.11 -3.06
N ILE A 66 -7.30 -12.82 -3.14
CA ILE A 66 -7.97 -11.79 -2.33
C ILE A 66 -8.99 -11.01 -3.15
N VAL A 67 -10.20 -10.90 -2.61
CA VAL A 67 -11.28 -10.06 -3.14
C VAL A 67 -11.50 -8.90 -2.19
N GLY A 68 -10.95 -7.73 -2.52
CA GLY A 68 -10.98 -6.59 -1.61
C GLY A 68 -10.32 -5.34 -2.15
N GLY A 69 -10.14 -4.34 -1.30
CA GLY A 69 -9.40 -3.12 -1.60
C GLY A 69 -7.97 -3.17 -1.06
N ASP A 70 -7.26 -2.03 -1.15
CA ASP A 70 -5.85 -1.89 -0.75
C ASP A 70 -5.57 -2.41 0.67
N GLY A 71 -6.44 -2.13 1.66
CA GLY A 71 -6.28 -2.64 3.02
C GLY A 71 -6.37 -4.17 3.12
N SER A 72 -7.26 -4.81 2.34
CA SER A 72 -7.35 -6.27 2.30
C SER A 72 -6.13 -6.89 1.62
N VAL A 73 -5.62 -6.25 0.57
CA VAL A 73 -4.36 -6.64 -0.08
C VAL A 73 -3.20 -6.53 0.90
N HIS A 74 -3.10 -5.43 1.64
CA HIS A 74 -2.10 -5.23 2.68
C HIS A 74 -2.12 -6.34 3.74
N GLU A 75 -3.31 -6.72 4.25
CA GLU A 75 -3.43 -7.84 5.20
C GLU A 75 -2.91 -9.15 4.61
N VAL A 76 -3.30 -9.49 3.38
CA VAL A 76 -2.89 -10.73 2.71
C VAL A 76 -1.39 -10.75 2.42
N VAL A 77 -0.82 -9.63 1.94
CA VAL A 77 0.62 -9.49 1.73
C VAL A 77 1.40 -9.72 3.03
N ASN A 78 0.96 -9.09 4.13
CA ASN A 78 1.55 -9.32 5.45
C ASN A 78 1.39 -10.77 5.92
N GLY A 79 0.29 -11.44 5.60
CA GLY A 79 0.08 -12.87 5.88
C GLY A 79 1.09 -13.75 5.13
N ILE A 80 1.16 -13.60 3.82
CA ILE A 80 2.06 -14.38 2.95
C ILE A 80 3.53 -14.14 3.35
N LEU A 81 3.98 -12.91 3.42
CA LEU A 81 5.39 -12.59 3.70
C LEU A 81 5.80 -13.03 5.13
N SER A 82 4.90 -12.95 6.11
CA SER A 82 5.19 -13.42 7.47
C SER A 82 5.31 -14.93 7.60
N SER A 83 4.84 -15.72 6.63
CA SER A 83 5.06 -17.18 6.60
C SER A 83 6.46 -17.56 6.13
N GLY A 84 7.18 -16.64 5.49
CA GLY A 84 8.46 -16.93 4.84
C GLY A 84 8.33 -17.81 3.58
N LYS A 85 7.09 -18.11 3.15
CA LYS A 85 6.82 -18.90 1.94
C LYS A 85 6.45 -17.99 0.78
N ARG A 86 6.76 -18.44 -0.43
CA ARG A 86 6.35 -17.78 -1.66
C ARG A 86 5.23 -18.60 -2.30
N VAL A 87 4.03 -18.04 -2.29
CA VAL A 87 2.85 -18.65 -2.92
C VAL A 87 2.22 -17.68 -3.92
N PRO A 88 1.55 -18.16 -4.97
CA PRO A 88 0.83 -17.29 -5.90
C PRO A 88 -0.25 -16.45 -5.22
N LEU A 89 -0.25 -15.14 -5.51
CA LEU A 89 -1.27 -14.20 -5.07
C LEU A 89 -2.07 -13.70 -6.26
N GLY A 90 -3.37 -13.98 -6.27
CA GLY A 90 -4.34 -13.36 -7.17
C GLY A 90 -5.06 -12.21 -6.47
N ILE A 91 -5.35 -11.13 -7.20
CA ILE A 91 -6.05 -9.96 -6.66
C ILE A 91 -7.27 -9.65 -7.52
N ILE A 92 -8.45 -9.61 -6.90
CA ILE A 92 -9.69 -9.13 -7.51
C ILE A 92 -10.04 -7.79 -6.86
N PRO A 93 -9.79 -6.66 -7.56
CA PRO A 93 -9.96 -5.34 -6.99
C PRO A 93 -11.43 -5.04 -6.70
N ALA A 94 -11.77 -4.82 -5.43
CA ALA A 94 -13.13 -4.56 -4.97
C ALA A 94 -13.20 -3.38 -3.99
N GLY A 95 -12.18 -2.56 -3.90
CA GLY A 95 -12.12 -1.38 -3.03
C GLY A 95 -12.51 -0.08 -3.73
N SER A 96 -12.44 1.03 -3.00
CA SER A 96 -12.69 2.37 -3.54
C SER A 96 -11.47 2.99 -4.22
N GLY A 97 -10.25 2.62 -3.82
CA GLY A 97 -8.98 3.10 -4.37
C GLY A 97 -8.40 2.11 -5.36
N ASN A 98 -7.96 0.97 -4.86
CA ASN A 98 -7.27 -0.10 -5.59
C ASN A 98 -6.00 0.40 -6.30
N ASP A 99 -5.27 1.31 -5.62
CA ASP A 99 -4.08 1.94 -6.19
C ASP A 99 -3.02 0.90 -6.56
N TYR A 100 -2.76 -0.07 -5.68
CA TYR A 100 -1.82 -1.14 -5.95
C TYR A 100 -2.24 -2.00 -7.15
N ALA A 101 -3.49 -2.44 -7.19
CA ALA A 101 -3.97 -3.29 -8.26
C ALA A 101 -4.00 -2.59 -9.63
N TRP A 102 -4.52 -1.35 -9.70
CA TRP A 102 -4.73 -0.67 -10.97
C TRP A 102 -3.55 0.15 -11.45
N ASN A 103 -2.83 0.78 -10.53
CA ASN A 103 -1.79 1.75 -10.89
C ASN A 103 -0.39 1.15 -10.81
N THR A 104 -0.15 0.18 -9.93
CA THR A 104 1.13 -0.54 -9.82
C THR A 104 1.12 -1.80 -10.68
N LEU A 105 0.23 -2.75 -10.39
CA LEU A 105 0.17 -4.04 -11.10
C LEU A 105 -0.52 -3.99 -12.47
N LYS A 106 -1.21 -2.89 -12.82
CA LYS A 106 -1.96 -2.71 -14.09
C LYS A 106 -3.04 -3.77 -14.31
N LEU A 107 -3.64 -4.27 -13.24
CA LEU A 107 -4.70 -5.28 -13.34
C LEU A 107 -5.94 -4.75 -14.05
N PRO A 108 -6.72 -5.63 -14.73
CA PRO A 108 -7.93 -5.25 -15.44
C PRO A 108 -8.98 -4.64 -14.48
N ARG A 109 -9.71 -3.63 -14.97
CA ARG A 109 -10.83 -3.02 -14.24
C ARG A 109 -12.15 -3.78 -14.45
N ASP A 110 -12.26 -4.52 -15.55
CA ASP A 110 -13.39 -5.39 -15.81
C ASP A 110 -13.38 -6.59 -14.86
N LEU A 111 -14.51 -6.85 -14.20
CA LEU A 111 -14.63 -7.86 -13.17
C LEU A 111 -14.36 -9.28 -13.70
N ALA A 112 -14.88 -9.61 -14.86
CA ALA A 112 -14.72 -10.97 -15.41
C ALA A 112 -13.25 -11.25 -15.73
N THR A 113 -12.58 -10.29 -16.38
CA THR A 113 -11.17 -10.37 -16.70
C THR A 113 -10.30 -10.36 -15.43
N ALA A 114 -10.65 -9.55 -14.43
CA ALA A 114 -9.93 -9.53 -13.15
C ALA A 114 -10.03 -10.87 -12.39
N ILE A 115 -11.21 -11.50 -12.41
CA ILE A 115 -11.38 -12.85 -11.84
C ILE A 115 -10.51 -13.84 -12.60
N GLU A 116 -10.56 -13.85 -13.95
CA GLU A 116 -9.76 -14.76 -14.74
C GLU A 116 -8.27 -14.62 -14.45
N ARG A 117 -7.77 -13.38 -14.44
CA ARG A 117 -6.37 -13.09 -14.09
C ARG A 117 -5.97 -13.55 -12.70
N ALA A 118 -6.83 -13.34 -11.70
CA ALA A 118 -6.54 -13.75 -10.32
C ALA A 118 -6.36 -15.27 -10.18
N PHE A 119 -7.01 -16.09 -10.99
CA PHE A 119 -6.90 -17.56 -10.94
C PHE A 119 -5.85 -18.12 -11.90
N THR A 120 -5.72 -17.57 -13.11
CA THR A 120 -4.94 -18.17 -14.20
C THR A 120 -3.90 -17.24 -14.82
N GLY A 121 -3.80 -15.98 -14.36
CA GLY A 121 -2.85 -15.00 -14.89
C GLY A 121 -1.40 -15.44 -14.77
N GLN A 122 -0.54 -14.83 -15.56
CA GLN A 122 0.90 -15.05 -15.53
C GLN A 122 1.46 -14.66 -14.15
N LEU A 123 2.36 -15.47 -13.62
CA LEU A 123 3.06 -15.15 -12.37
C LEU A 123 4.22 -14.20 -12.65
N VAL A 124 4.23 -13.08 -11.93
CA VAL A 124 5.32 -12.10 -11.93
C VAL A 124 5.80 -11.94 -10.49
N ASN A 125 7.11 -11.99 -10.29
CA ASN A 125 7.69 -11.71 -8.99
C ASN A 125 7.86 -10.20 -8.86
N VAL A 126 7.17 -9.62 -7.89
CA VAL A 126 7.17 -8.18 -7.64
C VAL A 126 7.82 -7.88 -6.30
N ASP A 127 8.35 -6.68 -6.18
CA ASP A 127 9.00 -6.23 -4.96
C ASP A 127 7.97 -5.98 -3.85
N ALA A 128 8.43 -6.11 -2.63
CA ALA A 128 7.74 -5.68 -1.42
C ALA A 128 8.71 -4.90 -0.54
N GLY A 129 8.21 -4.23 0.46
CA GLY A 129 9.04 -3.56 1.45
C GLY A 129 8.72 -4.04 2.85
N ILE A 130 9.65 -3.79 3.76
CA ILE A 130 9.45 -3.93 5.19
C ILE A 130 9.86 -2.64 5.87
N VAL A 131 9.05 -2.14 6.80
CA VAL A 131 9.36 -0.98 7.66
C VAL A 131 8.99 -1.31 9.10
N ASN A 132 9.95 -1.22 10.00
CA ASN A 132 9.77 -1.55 11.43
C ASN A 132 9.05 -2.89 11.65
N GLY A 133 9.40 -3.93 10.88
CA GLY A 133 8.80 -5.26 10.97
C GLY A 133 7.42 -5.43 10.35
N LYS A 134 6.87 -4.41 9.66
CA LYS A 134 5.61 -4.49 8.91
C LYS A 134 5.88 -4.49 7.42
N TYR A 135 5.30 -5.45 6.71
CA TYR A 135 5.43 -5.52 5.25
C TYR A 135 4.46 -4.57 4.55
N PHE A 136 4.87 -4.09 3.38
CA PHE A 136 4.03 -3.29 2.50
C PHE A 136 4.29 -3.65 1.02
N ALA A 137 3.26 -3.48 0.20
CA ALA A 137 3.33 -3.79 -1.22
C ALA A 137 3.47 -2.55 -2.09
N ASN A 138 3.03 -1.38 -1.61
CA ASN A 138 2.93 -0.19 -2.44
C ASN A 138 3.72 1.00 -1.91
N ALA A 139 3.46 1.45 -0.69
CA ALA A 139 4.13 2.63 -0.14
C ALA A 139 4.00 2.76 1.38
N PHE A 140 4.98 3.41 1.99
CA PHE A 140 4.78 4.07 3.28
C PHE A 140 5.18 5.54 3.19
N SER A 141 4.68 6.35 4.12
CA SER A 141 5.03 7.77 4.17
C SER A 141 4.93 8.35 5.56
N VAL A 142 5.66 9.45 5.75
CA VAL A 142 5.69 10.25 6.99
C VAL A 142 5.42 11.71 6.61
N GLY A 143 4.61 12.39 7.41
CA GLY A 143 4.27 13.80 7.19
C GLY A 143 2.78 14.04 7.03
N LEU A 144 2.42 15.07 6.27
CA LEU A 144 1.05 15.54 6.12
C LEU A 144 0.10 14.47 5.58
N ASP A 145 0.56 13.64 4.66
CA ASP A 145 -0.24 12.57 4.08
C ASP A 145 -0.52 11.43 5.07
N ALA A 146 0.43 11.09 5.95
CA ALA A 146 0.19 10.20 7.08
C ALA A 146 -0.81 10.80 8.06
N ASP A 147 -0.73 12.10 8.36
CA ASP A 147 -1.70 12.80 9.19
C ASP A 147 -3.09 12.81 8.56
N ILE A 148 -3.17 12.96 7.22
CA ILE A 148 -4.43 12.84 6.47
C ILE A 148 -5.00 11.43 6.59
N ALA A 149 -4.17 10.39 6.50
CA ALA A 149 -4.61 9.01 6.64
C ALA A 149 -5.20 8.75 8.04
N VAL A 150 -4.53 9.24 9.09
CA VAL A 150 -5.04 9.17 10.48
C VAL A 150 -6.37 9.91 10.62
N ALA A 151 -6.48 11.14 10.10
CA ALA A 151 -7.71 11.91 10.14
C ALA A 151 -8.84 11.23 9.34
N ALA A 152 -8.53 10.64 8.18
CA ALA A 152 -9.48 9.90 7.38
C ALA A 152 -10.00 8.66 8.12
N ALA A 153 -9.12 7.92 8.81
CA ALA A 153 -9.52 6.77 9.63
C ALA A 153 -10.47 7.16 10.78
N GLN A 154 -10.27 8.31 11.39
CA GLN A 154 -11.17 8.86 12.41
C GLN A 154 -12.53 9.26 11.82
N LEU A 155 -12.53 9.92 10.64
CA LEU A 155 -13.74 10.38 9.96
C LEU A 155 -14.58 9.23 9.37
N LYS A 156 -14.01 8.05 9.11
CA LYS A 156 -14.78 6.85 8.72
C LYS A 156 -15.86 6.47 9.73
N LYS A 157 -15.69 6.85 10.99
CA LYS A 157 -16.66 6.60 12.07
C LYS A 157 -17.85 7.56 12.04
N VAL A 158 -17.80 8.63 11.24
CA VAL A 158 -18.87 9.64 11.14
C VAL A 158 -19.88 9.22 10.07
N PRO A 159 -21.20 9.16 10.39
CA PRO A 159 -22.23 8.86 9.40
C PRO A 159 -22.14 9.79 8.17
N LEU A 160 -22.45 9.28 6.98
CA LEU A 160 -22.44 10.01 5.71
C LEU A 160 -21.07 10.44 5.18
N MET A 161 -19.98 10.27 5.94
CA MET A 161 -18.64 10.56 5.52
C MET A 161 -17.98 9.34 4.85
N SER A 162 -17.80 9.38 3.52
CA SER A 162 -17.25 8.23 2.79
C SER A 162 -16.58 8.63 1.47
N GLY A 163 -15.69 7.77 0.97
CA GLY A 163 -15.02 7.92 -0.32
C GLY A 163 -14.24 9.22 -0.45
N SER A 164 -14.30 9.85 -1.61
CA SER A 164 -13.56 11.08 -1.90
C SER A 164 -13.89 12.22 -0.95
N ARG A 165 -15.16 12.35 -0.51
CA ARG A 165 -15.56 13.40 0.45
C ARG A 165 -14.83 13.28 1.77
N LEU A 166 -14.70 12.07 2.31
CA LEU A 166 -13.96 11.79 3.54
C LEU A 166 -12.50 12.18 3.40
N TYR A 167 -11.86 11.79 2.30
CA TYR A 167 -10.47 12.10 2.04
C TYR A 167 -10.25 13.62 1.87
N TYR A 168 -11.10 14.30 1.10
CA TYR A 168 -11.02 15.76 0.93
C TYR A 168 -11.24 16.50 2.27
N SER A 169 -12.17 16.04 3.11
CA SER A 169 -12.41 16.66 4.43
C SER A 169 -11.21 16.45 5.37
N ALA A 170 -10.61 15.26 5.37
CA ALA A 170 -9.40 14.97 6.12
C ALA A 170 -8.23 15.85 5.62
N THR A 171 -8.05 15.94 4.32
CA THR A 171 -7.02 16.79 3.69
C THR A 171 -7.19 18.24 4.06
N LEU A 172 -8.40 18.79 3.93
CA LEU A 172 -8.69 20.18 4.28
C LEU A 172 -8.43 20.46 5.77
N LYS A 173 -8.86 19.55 6.65
CA LYS A 173 -8.60 19.65 8.10
C LYS A 173 -7.10 19.71 8.37
N GLN A 174 -6.31 18.82 7.76
CA GLN A 174 -4.88 18.79 8.00
C GLN A 174 -4.15 19.99 7.37
N LEU A 175 -4.58 20.46 6.21
CA LEU A 175 -4.04 21.70 5.64
C LEU A 175 -4.29 22.92 6.51
N LEU A 176 -5.47 23.03 7.13
CA LEU A 176 -5.81 24.17 7.99
C LEU A 176 -5.20 24.11 9.38
N PHE A 177 -5.12 22.92 9.99
CA PHE A 177 -4.78 22.78 11.40
C PHE A 177 -3.53 21.94 11.68
N GLY A 178 -3.13 21.07 10.74
CA GLY A 178 -1.99 20.16 10.86
C GLY A 178 -0.73 20.65 10.12
N TYR A 179 -0.89 21.46 9.09
CA TYR A 179 0.20 21.88 8.21
C TYR A 179 1.41 22.48 8.95
N ALA A 180 1.14 23.32 9.94
CA ALA A 180 2.17 23.91 10.78
C ALA A 180 2.94 22.90 11.65
N ARG A 181 2.49 21.66 11.73
CA ARG A 181 3.11 20.56 12.50
C ARG A 181 3.95 19.64 11.64
N SER A 182 4.16 19.96 10.36
CA SER A 182 5.01 19.17 9.46
C SER A 182 6.32 18.78 10.16
N PRO A 183 6.72 17.50 10.12
CA PRO A 183 7.80 16.98 10.94
C PRO A 183 9.17 17.47 10.49
N TRP A 184 10.11 17.49 11.44
CA TRP A 184 11.54 17.61 11.20
C TRP A 184 12.12 16.21 11.14
N LEU A 185 12.68 15.83 9.98
CA LEU A 185 13.18 14.50 9.70
C LEU A 185 14.61 14.57 9.17
N SER A 186 15.42 13.58 9.50
CA SER A 186 16.64 13.22 8.79
C SER A 186 16.40 11.96 7.96
N LEU A 187 17.00 11.91 6.78
CA LEU A 187 16.84 10.82 5.82
C LEU A 187 18.21 10.25 5.48
N HIS A 188 18.43 8.98 5.71
CA HIS A 188 19.64 8.25 5.34
C HIS A 188 19.25 7.14 4.36
N LEU A 189 20.01 7.01 3.27
CA LEU A 189 19.75 6.09 2.17
C LEU A 189 20.90 5.11 2.06
N ASP A 190 20.58 3.83 1.96
CA ASP A 190 21.52 2.73 1.93
C ASP A 190 22.48 2.76 3.14
N ASP A 191 23.55 2.01 3.12
CA ASP A 191 24.57 2.01 4.20
C ASP A 191 25.60 3.14 4.06
N ASP A 192 25.20 4.30 3.53
CA ASP A 192 26.12 5.40 3.32
C ASP A 192 26.55 6.05 4.64
N LYS A 193 27.48 5.36 5.33
CA LYS A 193 28.11 5.80 6.60
C LYS A 193 28.98 7.05 6.45
N GLN A 194 29.13 7.57 5.22
CA GLN A 194 29.90 8.80 4.93
C GLN A 194 29.02 10.05 4.87
N ALA A 195 27.71 9.90 4.94
CA ALA A 195 26.81 11.04 5.12
C ALA A 195 26.85 11.51 6.59
N ASP A 196 28.03 11.98 7.03
CA ASP A 196 28.14 12.82 8.22
C ASP A 196 27.15 13.97 8.06
N GLU A 197 26.15 14.04 8.99
CA GLU A 197 25.19 15.10 9.11
C GLU A 197 24.23 15.27 7.90
N GLN A 198 23.41 14.27 7.57
CA GLN A 198 22.23 14.62 6.80
C GLN A 198 21.37 15.57 7.62
N GLU A 199 21.37 16.80 7.15
CA GLU A 199 20.71 17.93 7.78
C GLU A 199 19.24 17.61 8.07
N THR A 200 18.84 17.67 9.33
CA THR A 200 17.42 17.52 9.69
C THR A 200 16.62 18.63 9.02
N ARG A 201 15.74 18.28 8.11
CA ARG A 201 14.90 19.21 7.38
C ARG A 201 13.44 19.05 7.74
N ARG A 202 12.68 20.09 7.47
CA ARG A 202 11.24 20.06 7.65
C ARG A 202 10.56 19.64 6.36
N TYR A 203 9.82 18.53 6.41
CA TYR A 203 9.15 17.97 5.24
C TYR A 203 7.62 18.07 5.36
N ILE A 204 6.96 18.36 4.26
CA ILE A 204 5.50 18.19 4.13
C ILE A 204 5.18 16.71 3.93
N VAL A 205 5.94 16.06 3.04
CA VAL A 205 5.81 14.65 2.69
C VAL A 205 7.21 14.04 2.56
N LEU A 206 7.41 12.88 3.16
CA LEU A 206 8.48 11.96 2.85
C LEU A 206 7.82 10.61 2.54
N ALA A 207 7.81 10.23 1.28
CA ALA A 207 7.19 9.02 0.77
C ALA A 207 8.25 8.05 0.27
N VAL A 208 8.14 6.79 0.64
CA VAL A 208 8.96 5.67 0.17
C VAL A 208 8.03 4.70 -0.53
N THR A 209 8.23 4.49 -1.81
CA THR A 209 7.26 3.79 -2.66
C THR A 209 7.89 2.66 -3.46
N ILE A 210 7.07 1.68 -3.80
CA ILE A 210 7.34 0.61 -4.76
C ILE A 210 6.51 0.86 -6.02
N GLY A 211 5.29 1.36 -5.83
CA GLY A 211 4.40 1.74 -6.93
C GLY A 211 4.32 3.25 -7.14
N PRO A 212 3.83 3.68 -8.32
CA PRO A 212 3.83 5.09 -8.71
C PRO A 212 2.79 5.95 -7.98
N THR A 213 1.77 5.34 -7.39
CA THR A 213 0.62 6.06 -6.81
C THR A 213 0.20 5.48 -5.48
N TYR A 214 -0.28 6.34 -4.59
CA TYR A 214 -1.07 5.97 -3.42
C TYR A 214 -2.04 7.12 -3.03
N GLY A 215 -2.82 6.94 -1.99
CA GLY A 215 -3.72 7.99 -1.49
C GLY A 215 -4.80 8.41 -2.50
N ALA A 216 -5.47 7.42 -3.13
CA ALA A 216 -6.52 7.63 -4.13
C ALA A 216 -6.02 8.30 -5.43
N GLY A 217 -4.89 7.83 -5.95
CA GLY A 217 -4.37 8.19 -7.26
C GLY A 217 -3.41 9.37 -7.29
N PHE A 218 -2.84 9.78 -6.15
CA PHE A 218 -1.72 10.73 -6.16
C PHE A 218 -0.47 10.04 -6.71
N ARG A 219 0.10 10.61 -7.77
CA ARG A 219 1.29 10.07 -8.47
C ARG A 219 2.56 10.61 -7.84
N ILE A 220 2.86 10.17 -6.62
CA ILE A 220 3.98 10.69 -5.83
C ILE A 220 5.34 10.34 -6.42
N CYS A 221 5.53 9.11 -6.89
CA CYS A 221 6.72 8.66 -7.61
C CYS A 221 6.33 8.14 -9.00
N PRO A 222 6.10 9.03 -9.98
CA PRO A 222 5.48 8.67 -11.27
C PRO A 222 6.23 7.60 -12.07
N THR A 223 7.54 7.48 -11.83
CA THR A 223 8.47 6.56 -12.52
C THR A 223 8.79 5.32 -11.73
N ALA A 224 8.16 5.11 -10.56
CA ALA A 224 8.43 3.96 -9.71
C ALA A 224 8.14 2.65 -10.46
N ASP A 225 9.09 1.72 -10.33
CA ASP A 225 9.03 0.38 -10.94
C ASP A 225 9.11 -0.69 -9.86
N HIS A 226 8.04 -1.46 -9.72
CA HIS A 226 7.87 -2.52 -8.73
C HIS A 226 8.65 -3.80 -9.03
N LEU A 227 9.57 -3.78 -10.02
CA LEU A 227 10.34 -4.94 -10.48
C LEU A 227 11.86 -4.75 -10.41
N ASP A 228 12.35 -3.56 -10.05
CA ASP A 228 13.76 -3.21 -10.18
C ASP A 228 14.58 -3.34 -8.88
N GLY A 229 13.93 -3.75 -7.79
CA GLY A 229 14.59 -4.00 -6.50
C GLY A 229 15.03 -2.74 -5.78
N LEU A 230 14.39 -1.59 -6.06
CA LEU A 230 14.67 -0.31 -5.41
C LEU A 230 13.38 0.34 -4.90
N PHE A 231 13.51 1.12 -3.84
CA PHE A 231 12.50 2.10 -3.49
C PHE A 231 12.66 3.36 -4.34
N ASP A 232 11.54 3.93 -4.77
CA ASP A 232 11.48 5.31 -5.23
C ASP A 232 11.02 6.19 -4.08
N ILE A 233 11.79 7.24 -3.78
CA ILE A 233 11.59 8.10 -2.63
C ILE A 233 11.31 9.51 -3.12
N CYS A 234 10.21 10.09 -2.66
CA CYS A 234 9.89 11.50 -2.92
C CYS A 234 9.84 12.26 -1.60
N THR A 235 10.64 13.32 -1.53
CA THR A 235 10.57 14.28 -0.43
C THR A 235 10.03 15.60 -0.93
N ILE A 236 9.10 16.20 -0.18
CA ILE A 236 8.59 17.55 -0.44
C ILE A 236 8.91 18.41 0.78
N ASN A 237 9.82 19.36 0.62
CA ASN A 237 10.23 20.28 1.66
C ASN A 237 9.08 21.19 2.10
N TYR A 238 9.14 21.65 3.35
CA TYR A 238 8.18 22.62 3.87
C TYR A 238 8.23 23.92 3.06
N MET A 239 7.05 24.44 2.73
CA MET A 239 6.86 25.69 2.00
C MET A 239 5.66 26.46 2.57
N PRO A 240 5.42 27.73 2.23
CA PRO A 240 4.21 28.42 2.63
C PRO A 240 2.92 27.72 2.15
N LEU A 241 1.90 27.66 3.01
CA LEU A 241 0.65 26.92 2.74
C LEU A 241 0.00 27.28 1.38
N LEU A 242 -0.03 28.57 1.03
CA LEU A 242 -0.60 29.02 -0.25
C LEU A 242 0.15 28.44 -1.45
N ARG A 243 1.47 28.25 -1.35
CA ARG A 243 2.28 27.61 -2.38
C ARG A 243 1.95 26.10 -2.44
N ALA A 244 1.89 25.43 -1.30
CA ALA A 244 1.52 24.01 -1.24
C ALA A 244 0.14 23.74 -1.85
N LEU A 245 -0.85 24.61 -1.57
CA LEU A 245 -2.19 24.49 -2.17
C LEU A 245 -2.17 24.64 -3.70
N LYS A 246 -1.36 25.56 -4.23
CA LYS A 246 -1.19 25.74 -5.70
C LYS A 246 -0.51 24.52 -6.35
N LEU A 247 0.41 23.86 -5.64
CA LEU A 247 1.16 22.71 -6.15
C LEU A 247 0.42 21.37 -5.98
N LEU A 248 -0.62 21.31 -5.16
CA LEU A 248 -1.37 20.08 -4.93
C LEU A 248 -1.89 19.39 -6.22
N PRO A 249 -2.47 20.09 -7.20
CA PRO A 249 -2.84 19.51 -8.48
C PRO A 249 -1.65 19.00 -9.30
N VAL A 250 -0.50 19.66 -9.21
CA VAL A 250 0.75 19.29 -9.90
C VAL A 250 1.28 17.97 -9.33
N VAL A 251 1.34 17.87 -7.99
CA VAL A 251 1.73 16.63 -7.29
C VAL A 251 0.77 15.48 -7.62
N ARG A 252 -0.54 15.76 -7.62
CA ARG A 252 -1.54 14.74 -7.94
C ARG A 252 -1.35 14.14 -9.34
N LYS A 253 -0.95 14.95 -10.31
CA LYS A 253 -0.70 14.51 -11.70
C LYS A 253 0.68 13.84 -11.86
N GLY A 254 1.58 13.98 -10.89
CA GLY A 254 2.96 13.52 -10.99
C GLY A 254 3.86 14.46 -11.80
N GLU A 255 3.50 15.74 -11.91
CA GLU A 255 4.23 16.75 -12.69
C GLU A 255 5.20 17.57 -11.81
N HIS A 256 5.51 17.09 -10.60
CA HIS A 256 6.28 17.83 -9.58
C HIS A 256 7.79 17.56 -9.60
N ALA A 257 8.29 16.82 -10.60
CA ALA A 257 9.73 16.55 -10.69
C ALA A 257 10.58 17.82 -10.92
N THR A 258 9.99 18.89 -11.39
CA THR A 258 10.67 20.16 -11.70
C THR A 258 10.49 21.23 -10.62
N ILE A 259 9.72 20.98 -9.56
CA ILE A 259 9.56 21.99 -8.51
C ILE A 259 10.75 21.95 -7.53
N PRO A 260 11.26 23.11 -7.09
CA PRO A 260 12.47 23.18 -6.26
C PRO A 260 12.35 22.47 -4.90
N GLU A 261 11.14 22.35 -4.39
CA GLU A 261 10.88 21.75 -3.11
C GLU A 261 10.75 20.21 -3.14
N ALA A 262 10.62 19.61 -4.34
CA ALA A 262 10.57 18.16 -4.49
C ALA A 262 11.95 17.61 -4.84
N THR A 263 12.32 16.51 -4.18
CA THR A 263 13.53 15.77 -4.50
C THR A 263 13.20 14.28 -4.57
N PHE A 264 13.81 13.60 -5.55
CA PHE A 264 13.61 12.19 -5.78
C PHE A 264 14.92 11.43 -5.55
N TYR A 265 14.82 10.28 -4.91
CA TYR A 265 15.94 9.39 -4.66
C TYR A 265 15.53 7.96 -4.99
N ARG A 266 16.53 7.08 -5.11
CA ARG A 266 16.33 5.64 -5.22
C ARG A 266 17.30 4.94 -4.28
N ALA A 267 16.83 3.96 -3.53
CA ALA A 267 17.63 3.26 -2.54
C ALA A 267 17.07 1.86 -2.26
N ARG A 268 17.91 0.99 -1.68
CA ARG A 268 17.49 -0.33 -1.19
C ARG A 268 17.07 -0.32 0.27
N SER A 269 17.62 0.59 1.02
CA SER A 269 17.29 0.79 2.43
C SER A 269 17.12 2.27 2.74
N VAL A 270 16.25 2.54 3.70
CA VAL A 270 15.91 3.91 4.11
C VAL A 270 15.83 3.92 5.62
N HIS A 271 16.58 4.83 6.23
CA HIS A 271 16.49 5.13 7.64
C HIS A 271 16.01 6.58 7.82
N ILE A 272 14.91 6.77 8.54
CA ILE A 272 14.31 8.07 8.79
C ILE A 272 14.25 8.29 10.30
N GLU A 273 14.80 9.39 10.78
CA GLU A 273 14.66 9.82 12.17
C GLU A 273 13.81 11.08 12.27
N ALA A 274 12.87 11.09 13.20
CA ALA A 274 12.02 12.22 13.51
C ALA A 274 12.40 12.82 14.85
N ARG A 275 12.47 14.16 14.95
CA ARG A 275 12.74 14.84 16.24
C ARG A 275 11.69 14.55 17.30
N GLN A 276 10.47 14.21 16.91
CA GLN A 276 9.34 13.87 17.77
C GLN A 276 8.54 12.74 17.13
N PRO A 277 7.80 11.93 17.92
CA PRO A 277 6.93 10.90 17.36
C PRO A 277 6.01 11.48 16.29
N GLY A 278 6.06 10.94 15.09
CA GLY A 278 5.27 11.33 13.94
C GLY A 278 4.34 10.20 13.48
N ASN A 279 3.29 10.56 12.79
CA ASN A 279 2.42 9.58 12.15
C ASN A 279 3.12 8.97 10.94
N ILE A 280 2.92 7.67 10.74
CA ILE A 280 3.26 6.93 9.53
C ILE A 280 2.00 6.31 8.94
N GLN A 281 1.90 6.27 7.64
CA GLN A 281 0.96 5.39 6.94
C GLN A 281 1.75 4.31 6.18
N ILE A 282 1.27 3.08 6.16
CA ILE A 282 1.85 1.92 5.48
C ILE A 282 0.72 1.25 4.71
N ASP A 283 0.67 1.39 3.38
CA ASP A 283 -0.44 0.94 2.52
C ASP A 283 -1.82 1.39 3.03
N GLY A 284 -1.89 2.56 3.70
CA GLY A 284 -3.12 3.10 4.29
C GLY A 284 -3.40 2.70 5.75
N GLU A 285 -2.65 1.78 6.33
CA GLU A 285 -2.68 1.51 7.78
C GLU A 285 -1.81 2.54 8.51
N THR A 286 -2.26 2.98 9.67
CA THR A 286 -1.61 4.08 10.40
C THR A 286 -0.87 3.60 11.64
N GLY A 287 0.22 4.29 11.98
CA GLY A 287 1.01 4.08 13.17
C GLY A 287 1.73 5.36 13.60
N SER A 288 2.61 5.25 14.59
CA SER A 288 3.48 6.36 15.02
C SER A 288 4.80 5.82 15.54
N ALA A 289 5.89 6.50 15.19
CA ALA A 289 7.25 6.21 15.67
C ALA A 289 8.12 7.47 15.61
N THR A 290 9.35 7.35 16.11
CA THR A 290 10.42 8.36 15.97
C THR A 290 11.49 7.92 14.99
N CYS A 291 11.54 6.62 14.68
CA CYS A 291 12.52 6.03 13.80
C CYS A 291 11.84 5.04 12.87
N TYR A 292 12.21 5.06 11.60
CA TYR A 292 11.63 4.20 10.56
C TYR A 292 12.76 3.57 9.75
N ASP A 293 12.97 2.26 9.98
CA ASP A 293 13.93 1.45 9.25
C ASP A 293 13.22 0.63 8.19
N ALA A 294 13.50 0.90 6.92
CA ALA A 294 12.88 0.21 5.81
C ALA A 294 13.92 -0.44 4.89
N SER A 295 13.56 -1.60 4.35
CA SER A 295 14.35 -2.32 3.36
C SER A 295 13.45 -2.88 2.27
N ILE A 296 13.94 -2.82 1.02
CA ILE A 296 13.28 -3.47 -0.11
C ILE A 296 13.50 -4.98 -0.04
N LEU A 297 12.52 -5.72 -0.47
CA LEU A 297 12.53 -7.18 -0.60
C LEU A 297 12.30 -7.53 -2.08
N PRO A 298 13.37 -7.62 -2.89
CA PRO A 298 13.25 -7.80 -4.33
C PRO A 298 12.53 -9.09 -4.69
N GLY A 299 11.53 -9.00 -5.57
CA GLY A 299 10.75 -10.13 -6.06
C GLY A 299 10.11 -10.99 -4.97
N ALA A 300 9.79 -10.41 -3.82
CA ALA A 300 9.33 -11.17 -2.64
C ALA A 300 7.91 -11.73 -2.79
N LEU A 301 7.06 -11.11 -3.60
CA LEU A 301 5.70 -11.53 -3.86
C LEU A 301 5.59 -12.14 -5.26
N SER A 302 4.89 -13.27 -5.40
CA SER A 302 4.55 -13.86 -6.70
C SER A 302 3.09 -13.54 -7.01
N VAL A 303 2.84 -12.60 -7.90
CA VAL A 303 1.50 -12.06 -8.18
C VAL A 303 1.02 -12.49 -9.57
N ARG A 304 -0.25 -12.81 -9.71
CA ARG A 304 -0.90 -13.08 -11.00
C ARG A 304 -1.32 -11.76 -11.67
N VAL A 305 -0.82 -11.53 -12.87
CA VAL A 305 -1.10 -10.35 -13.69
C VAL A 305 -1.63 -10.70 -15.06
#